data_e9d08b0b3ee2e9b057a53d7ee8a090e6
#
_entry.id   e9d08b0b3ee2e9b057a53d7ee8a090e6
#
_cell.length_a   1.000
_cell.length_b   1.000
_cell.length_c   1.000
_cell.angle_alpha   90.00
_cell.angle_beta   90.00
_cell.angle_gamma   90.00
#
_symmetry.space_group_name_H-M   'P 1'
#
loop_
_entity.id
_entity.type
_entity.pdbx_description
1 polymer ?
#
loop_
_entity_poly.entity_id
_entity_poly.type
_entity_poly.pdbx_seq_one_letter_code
_entity_poly.pdbx_strand_id
1 'polypeptide(L)'
;MRELTEIRWHARAGQGAKTASQVLALALLRTGKSVQSFPEYGPERRGAPLRAYTRFGPRPIRRHDAIEHPDLVVVLDESLLDEPAVREGVADDTPVLVNRSGGRMANVEMLGAVAAALGEPPLDALQEAAVELLGGKSSPEALRDAVAEGYACRS
;
A
#
# COMPACT_ATOMS: atom_id res chain seq x y z
N MET A 1 -9.11 -21.40 2.79
CA MET A 1 -9.32 -19.93 2.93
C MET A 1 -8.16 -19.33 3.72
N ARG A 2 -7.54 -18.31 3.19
CA ARG A 2 -6.43 -17.66 3.88
C ARG A 2 -6.96 -16.71 4.94
N GLU A 3 -6.39 -16.78 6.13
CA GLU A 3 -6.77 -15.86 7.20
C GLU A 3 -6.12 -14.49 7.03
N LEU A 4 -4.93 -14.46 6.43
CA LEU A 4 -4.18 -13.22 6.23
C LEU A 4 -4.26 -12.76 4.79
N THR A 5 -4.44 -11.45 4.62
CA THR A 5 -4.26 -10.79 3.33
C THR A 5 -2.91 -10.12 3.37
N GLU A 6 -2.11 -10.36 2.35
CA GLU A 6 -0.71 -9.91 2.30
C GLU A 6 -0.48 -9.03 1.08
N ILE A 7 -0.02 -7.81 1.33
CA ILE A 7 0.23 -6.80 0.30
C ILE A 7 1.71 -6.47 0.26
N ARG A 8 2.28 -6.46 -0.92
CA ARG A 8 3.66 -6.05 -1.11
C ARG A 8 3.71 -4.78 -1.95
N TRP A 9 4.36 -3.76 -1.40
CA TRP A 9 4.51 -2.44 -2.02
C TRP A 9 5.91 -2.34 -2.62
N HIS A 10 5.99 -1.93 -3.87
CA HIS A 10 7.25 -1.67 -4.56
C HIS A 10 7.33 -0.20 -4.94
N ALA A 11 8.43 0.43 -4.59
CA ALA A 11 8.63 1.86 -4.83
C ALA A 11 10.12 2.17 -4.93
N ARG A 12 10.43 3.40 -5.28
CA ARG A 12 11.79 3.92 -5.12
C ARG A 12 11.83 4.70 -3.82
N ALA A 13 13.01 4.78 -3.22
CA ALA A 13 13.20 5.52 -1.98
C ALA A 13 12.70 6.96 -2.15
N GLY A 14 11.94 7.45 -1.19
CA GLY A 14 11.36 8.79 -1.23
C GLY A 14 9.95 8.87 -1.80
N GLN A 15 9.40 7.76 -2.31
CA GLN A 15 8.06 7.77 -2.91
C GLN A 15 6.93 7.48 -1.92
N GLY A 16 7.27 7.20 -0.66
CA GLY A 16 6.26 7.08 0.38
C GLY A 16 5.58 5.72 0.51
N ALA A 17 6.25 4.63 0.11
CA ALA A 17 5.69 3.28 0.26
C ALA A 17 5.49 2.91 1.73
N LYS A 18 6.46 3.23 2.57
CA LYS A 18 6.35 2.97 4.01
C LYS A 18 5.16 3.73 4.59
N THR A 19 5.02 5.00 4.23
CA THR A 19 3.92 5.83 4.72
C THR A 19 2.58 5.30 4.24
N ALA A 20 2.47 4.92 2.97
CA ALA A 20 1.24 4.35 2.43
C ALA A 20 0.86 3.07 3.18
N SER A 21 1.83 2.19 3.41
CA SER A 21 1.59 0.96 4.16
C SER A 21 1.08 1.26 5.57
N GLN A 22 1.61 2.29 6.23
CA GLN A 22 1.18 2.69 7.57
C GLN A 22 -0.23 3.28 7.59
N VAL A 23 -0.57 4.09 6.59
CA VAL A 23 -1.93 4.65 6.47
C VAL A 23 -2.95 3.53 6.30
N LEU A 24 -2.66 2.59 5.42
CA LEU A 24 -3.54 1.45 5.22
C LEU A 24 -3.70 0.63 6.51
N ALA A 25 -2.59 0.39 7.20
CA ALA A 25 -2.61 -0.36 8.45
C ALA A 25 -3.48 0.34 9.50
N LEU A 26 -3.37 1.65 9.63
CA LEU A 26 -4.18 2.42 10.59
C LEU A 26 -5.67 2.31 10.26
N ALA A 27 -6.03 2.45 8.99
CA ALA A 27 -7.43 2.35 8.57
C ALA A 27 -8.00 0.97 8.86
N LEU A 28 -7.25 -0.09 8.56
CA LEU A 28 -7.67 -1.46 8.82
C LEU A 28 -7.79 -1.75 10.31
N LEU A 29 -6.83 -1.26 11.10
CA LEU A 29 -6.86 -1.41 12.56
C LEU A 29 -8.14 -0.81 13.14
N ARG A 30 -8.55 0.35 12.66
CA ARG A 30 -9.76 1.03 13.12
C ARG A 30 -11.05 0.29 12.76
N THR A 31 -10.99 -0.59 11.77
CA THR A 31 -12.14 -1.42 11.41
C THR A 31 -12.15 -2.76 12.14
N GLY A 32 -11.25 -2.94 13.10
CA GLY A 32 -11.21 -4.13 13.94
C GLY A 32 -10.30 -5.24 13.45
N LYS A 33 -9.49 -4.98 12.45
CA LYS A 33 -8.53 -5.98 11.94
C LYS A 33 -7.24 -5.95 12.74
N SER A 34 -6.55 -7.07 12.78
CA SER A 34 -5.15 -7.12 13.22
C SER A 34 -4.28 -6.80 12.02
N VAL A 35 -3.30 -5.93 12.19
CA VAL A 35 -2.47 -5.47 11.08
C VAL A 35 -0.99 -5.50 11.44
N GLN A 36 -0.17 -5.66 10.42
CA GLN A 36 1.27 -5.58 10.54
C GLN A 36 1.78 -4.83 9.31
N SER A 37 2.59 -3.80 9.56
CA SER A 37 3.16 -2.98 8.50
C SER A 37 4.63 -2.78 8.79
N PHE A 38 5.49 -3.11 7.83
CA PHE A 38 6.92 -2.97 8.02
C PHE A 38 7.63 -2.77 6.68
N PRO A 39 8.74 -2.02 6.67
CA PRO A 39 9.56 -1.89 5.47
C PRO A 39 10.55 -3.04 5.39
N GLU A 40 11.09 -3.28 4.20
CA GLU A 40 12.23 -4.15 4.03
C GLU A 40 13.48 -3.29 4.24
N TYR A 41 14.28 -3.64 5.22
CA TYR A 41 15.50 -2.89 5.52
C TYR A 41 16.62 -3.30 4.59
N GLY A 42 17.29 -2.32 4.01
CA GLY A 42 18.44 -2.50 3.15
C GLY A 42 19.17 -1.17 3.03
N PRO A 43 20.28 -1.10 2.25
CA PRO A 43 20.97 0.16 2.06
C PRO A 43 20.02 1.14 1.37
N GLU A 44 19.67 2.22 2.09
CA GLU A 44 18.78 3.23 1.55
C GLU A 44 19.59 4.25 0.77
N ARG A 45 19.34 4.29 -0.53
CA ARG A 45 19.87 5.31 -1.42
C ARG A 45 18.70 5.96 -2.10
N ARG A 46 18.77 7.27 -2.26
CA ARG A 46 17.75 8.03 -2.97
C ARG A 46 17.51 7.42 -4.36
N GLY A 47 16.26 7.11 -4.65
CA GLY A 47 15.89 6.52 -5.94
C GLY A 47 16.11 5.01 -6.04
N ALA A 48 16.70 4.37 -5.03
CA ALA A 48 16.90 2.92 -5.03
C ALA A 48 15.55 2.19 -4.86
N PRO A 49 15.39 1.01 -5.49
CA PRO A 49 14.19 0.19 -5.27
C PRO A 49 14.07 -0.22 -3.81
N LEU A 50 12.84 -0.19 -3.29
CA LEU A 50 12.56 -0.67 -1.95
C LEU A 50 11.21 -1.38 -1.91
N ARG A 51 11.00 -2.17 -0.86
CA ARG A 51 9.75 -2.86 -0.63
C ARG A 51 9.22 -2.53 0.76
N ALA A 52 7.89 -2.52 0.87
CA ALA A 52 7.23 -2.45 2.15
C ALA A 52 6.11 -3.49 2.14
N TYR A 53 5.64 -3.83 3.34
CA TYR A 53 4.68 -4.91 3.49
C TYR A 53 3.55 -4.49 4.40
N THR A 54 2.33 -4.89 4.03
CA THR A 54 1.15 -4.80 4.89
C THR A 54 0.51 -6.17 4.94
N ARG A 55 0.27 -6.65 6.14
CA ARG A 55 -0.38 -7.94 6.37
C ARG A 55 -1.52 -7.72 7.35
N PHE A 56 -2.69 -8.24 7.06
CA PHE A 56 -3.83 -8.06 7.97
C PHE A 56 -4.77 -9.25 7.96
N GLY A 57 -5.56 -9.37 9.01
CA GLY A 57 -6.52 -10.44 9.15
C GLY A 57 -7.35 -10.29 10.43
N PRO A 58 -8.26 -11.24 10.68
CA PRO A 58 -9.17 -11.15 11.83
C PRO A 58 -8.54 -11.49 13.17
N ARG A 59 -7.38 -12.13 13.17
CA ARG A 59 -6.71 -12.60 14.40
C ARG A 59 -5.33 -11.98 14.55
N PRO A 60 -4.80 -11.95 15.79
CA PRO A 60 -3.44 -11.44 16.01
C PRO A 60 -2.41 -12.11 15.12
N ILE A 61 -1.50 -11.32 14.58
CA ILE A 61 -0.48 -11.77 13.63
C ILE A 61 0.80 -12.08 14.40
N ARG A 62 1.29 -13.30 14.24
CA ARG A 62 2.49 -13.78 14.93
C ARG A 62 3.68 -13.97 14.00
N ARG A 63 3.47 -13.80 12.69
CA ARG A 63 4.54 -13.89 11.70
C ARG A 63 5.32 -12.58 11.64
N HIS A 64 6.62 -12.69 11.37
CA HIS A 64 7.49 -11.53 11.20
C HIS A 64 8.33 -11.61 9.92
N ASP A 65 8.08 -12.62 9.12
CA ASP A 65 8.81 -12.85 7.86
C ASP A 65 8.32 -11.91 6.75
N ALA A 66 9.17 -11.70 5.76
CA ALA A 66 8.80 -10.95 4.57
C ALA A 66 7.68 -11.67 3.81
N ILE A 67 6.94 -10.91 3.01
CA ILE A 67 5.86 -11.45 2.19
C ILE A 67 6.45 -11.98 0.88
N GLU A 68 6.51 -13.29 0.74
CA GLU A 68 7.06 -13.95 -0.43
C GLU A 68 5.99 -14.22 -1.51
N HIS A 69 4.75 -14.44 -1.08
CA HIS A 69 3.64 -14.78 -1.98
C HIS A 69 2.48 -13.81 -1.72
N PRO A 70 2.57 -12.58 -2.24
CA PRO A 70 1.56 -11.58 -1.95
C PRO A 70 0.20 -11.89 -2.59
N ASP A 71 -0.86 -11.44 -1.93
CA ASP A 71 -2.22 -11.48 -2.50
C ASP A 71 -2.46 -10.29 -3.41
N LEU A 72 -1.71 -9.22 -3.21
CA LEU A 72 -1.80 -7.99 -3.98
C LEU A 72 -0.41 -7.36 -4.06
N VAL A 73 -0.02 -6.91 -5.24
CA VAL A 73 1.22 -6.16 -5.45
C VAL A 73 0.86 -4.74 -5.85
N VAL A 74 1.50 -3.77 -5.22
CA VAL A 74 1.33 -2.35 -5.53
C VAL A 74 2.66 -1.77 -5.99
N VAL A 75 2.69 -1.15 -7.16
CA VAL A 75 3.89 -0.57 -7.74
C VAL A 75 3.68 0.94 -7.86
N LEU A 76 4.44 1.71 -7.10
CA LEU A 76 4.32 3.18 -7.09
C LEU A 76 5.03 3.84 -8.26
N ASP A 77 5.97 3.15 -8.89
CA ASP A 77 6.77 3.69 -9.99
C ASP A 77 6.82 2.63 -11.09
N GLU A 78 6.22 2.93 -12.26
CA GLU A 78 6.14 1.96 -13.33
C GLU A 78 7.49 1.53 -13.88
N SER A 79 8.55 2.32 -13.68
CA SER A 79 9.90 1.92 -14.09
C SER A 79 10.37 0.66 -13.35
N LEU A 80 9.73 0.30 -12.24
CA LEU A 80 10.07 -0.90 -11.49
C LEU A 80 9.46 -2.18 -12.07
N LEU A 81 8.57 -2.09 -13.04
CA LEU A 81 7.92 -3.27 -13.61
C LEU A 81 8.90 -4.25 -14.24
N ASP A 82 10.06 -3.78 -14.66
CA ASP A 82 11.10 -4.63 -15.23
C ASP A 82 12.00 -5.28 -14.17
N GLU A 83 11.85 -4.87 -12.90
CA GLU A 83 12.65 -5.44 -11.83
C GLU A 83 12.13 -6.83 -11.46
N PRO A 84 13.02 -7.86 -11.42
CA PRO A 84 12.60 -9.21 -11.06
C PRO A 84 11.91 -9.29 -9.70
N ALA A 85 12.29 -8.44 -8.75
CA ALA A 85 11.71 -8.42 -7.41
C ALA A 85 10.20 -8.20 -7.42
N VAL A 86 9.68 -7.47 -8.40
CA VAL A 86 8.24 -7.17 -8.51
C VAL A 86 7.45 -8.44 -8.85
N ARG A 87 8.05 -9.33 -9.61
CA ARG A 87 7.39 -10.58 -10.04
C ARG A 87 7.66 -11.78 -9.14
N GLU A 88 8.58 -11.63 -8.20
CA GLU A 88 8.98 -12.71 -7.33
C GLU A 88 7.81 -13.21 -6.47
N GLY A 89 7.49 -14.50 -6.58
CA GLY A 89 6.41 -15.11 -5.81
C GLY A 89 5.00 -14.72 -6.23
N VAL A 90 4.85 -14.01 -7.34
CA VAL A 90 3.56 -13.54 -7.85
C VAL A 90 2.92 -14.61 -8.72
N ALA A 91 1.69 -15.01 -8.39
CA ALA A 91 0.93 -15.97 -9.18
C ALA A 91 0.29 -15.28 -10.40
N ASP A 92 -0.15 -16.05 -11.37
CA ASP A 92 -0.76 -15.52 -12.59
C ASP A 92 -2.02 -14.70 -12.30
N ASP A 93 -2.75 -15.05 -11.26
CA ASP A 93 -4.00 -14.39 -10.88
C ASP A 93 -3.82 -13.29 -9.82
N THR A 94 -2.59 -13.05 -9.36
CA THR A 94 -2.33 -12.00 -8.37
C THR A 94 -2.48 -10.63 -9.02
N PRO A 95 -3.37 -9.76 -8.50
CA PRO A 95 -3.49 -8.40 -9.03
C PRO A 95 -2.21 -7.60 -8.79
N VAL A 96 -1.80 -6.84 -9.80
CA VAL A 96 -0.68 -5.91 -9.71
C VAL A 96 -1.21 -4.53 -10.05
N LEU A 97 -1.25 -3.65 -9.06
CA LEU A 97 -1.71 -2.27 -9.24
C LEU A 97 -0.50 -1.40 -9.49
N VAL A 98 -0.54 -0.61 -10.55
CA VAL A 98 0.59 0.23 -10.94
C VAL A 98 0.15 1.69 -11.03
N ASN A 99 0.91 2.57 -10.39
CA ASN A 99 0.69 4.00 -10.57
C ASN A 99 1.42 4.46 -11.84
N ARG A 100 0.67 5.01 -12.77
CA ARG A 100 1.21 5.49 -14.04
C ARG A 100 1.16 7.01 -14.16
N SER A 101 0.56 7.69 -13.19
CA SER A 101 0.42 9.14 -13.23
C SER A 101 1.71 9.87 -12.85
N GLY A 102 2.54 9.26 -12.01
CA GLY A 102 3.79 9.87 -11.57
C GLY A 102 3.62 11.10 -10.69
N GLY A 103 2.42 11.36 -10.18
CA GLY A 103 2.12 12.54 -9.39
C GLY A 103 2.74 12.52 -7.99
N ARG A 104 2.75 13.69 -7.36
CA ARG A 104 3.31 13.86 -6.00
C ARG A 104 2.57 13.02 -4.95
N MET A 105 1.31 12.72 -5.20
CA MET A 105 0.48 11.96 -4.27
C MET A 105 0.22 10.55 -4.77
N ALA A 106 1.14 10.00 -5.56
CA ALA A 106 1.02 8.65 -6.10
C ALA A 106 0.76 7.61 -5.00
N ASN A 107 1.47 7.70 -3.88
CA ASN A 107 1.29 6.79 -2.75
C ASN A 107 -0.12 6.89 -2.15
N VAL A 108 -0.67 8.11 -2.07
CA VAL A 108 -2.01 8.33 -1.51
C VAL A 108 -3.09 7.83 -2.48
N GLU A 109 -2.93 8.13 -3.77
CA GLU A 109 -3.86 7.63 -4.79
C GLU A 109 -3.91 6.10 -4.81
N MET A 110 -2.75 5.46 -4.69
CA MET A 110 -2.68 4.00 -4.69
C MET A 110 -3.35 3.37 -3.47
N LEU A 111 -3.46 4.10 -2.36
CA LEU A 111 -4.25 3.64 -1.21
C LEU A 111 -5.71 3.44 -1.60
N GLY A 112 -6.28 4.40 -2.32
CA GLY A 112 -7.64 4.28 -2.82
C GLY A 112 -7.80 3.10 -3.75
N ALA A 113 -6.86 2.89 -4.66
CA ALA A 113 -6.87 1.77 -5.58
C ALA A 113 -6.81 0.43 -4.84
N VAL A 114 -6.02 0.35 -3.77
CA VAL A 114 -5.93 -0.86 -2.95
C VAL A 114 -7.26 -1.15 -2.27
N ALA A 115 -7.89 -0.14 -1.67
CA ALA A 115 -9.18 -0.32 -1.01
C ALA A 115 -10.25 -0.78 -2.00
N ALA A 116 -10.27 -0.24 -3.20
CA ALA A 116 -11.21 -0.65 -4.24
C ALA A 116 -10.96 -2.10 -4.66
N ALA A 117 -9.70 -2.49 -4.83
CA ALA A 117 -9.33 -3.84 -5.24
C ALA A 117 -9.67 -4.89 -4.19
N LEU A 118 -9.49 -4.56 -2.91
CA LEU A 118 -9.72 -5.48 -1.80
C LEU A 118 -11.16 -5.44 -1.28
N GLY A 119 -11.90 -4.37 -1.54
CA GLY A 119 -13.21 -4.16 -0.94
C GLY A 119 -13.13 -3.66 0.50
N GLU A 120 -11.96 -3.34 1.00
CA GLU A 120 -11.73 -2.81 2.36
C GLU A 120 -10.38 -2.12 2.42
N PRO A 121 -10.13 -1.19 3.37
CA PRO A 121 -11.11 -0.66 4.32
C PRO A 121 -12.12 0.26 3.64
N PRO A 122 -13.16 0.74 4.35
CA PRO A 122 -14.09 1.72 3.77
C PRO A 122 -13.34 2.99 3.36
N LEU A 123 -13.80 3.61 2.30
CA LEU A 123 -13.16 4.80 1.75
C LEU A 123 -12.97 5.91 2.81
N ASP A 124 -14.01 6.19 3.60
CA ASP A 124 -13.95 7.23 4.61
C ASP A 124 -12.91 6.91 5.71
N ALA A 125 -12.80 5.66 6.12
CA ALA A 125 -11.80 5.25 7.11
C ALA A 125 -10.38 5.48 6.56
N LEU A 126 -10.17 5.18 5.30
CA LEU A 126 -8.88 5.38 4.65
C LEU A 126 -8.55 6.86 4.52
N GLN A 127 -9.54 7.68 4.13
CA GLN A 127 -9.35 9.12 4.03
C GLN A 127 -8.99 9.74 5.37
N GLU A 128 -9.66 9.34 6.44
CA GLU A 128 -9.35 9.86 7.78
C GLU A 128 -7.96 9.44 8.26
N ALA A 129 -7.56 8.20 7.99
CA ALA A 129 -6.21 7.74 8.34
C ALA A 129 -5.14 8.52 7.56
N ALA A 130 -5.38 8.80 6.28
CA ALA A 130 -4.45 9.60 5.47
C ALA A 130 -4.30 11.00 6.04
N VAL A 131 -5.41 11.64 6.39
CA VAL A 131 -5.39 12.99 6.98
C VAL A 131 -4.62 13.00 8.31
N GLU A 132 -4.85 12.00 9.14
CA GLU A 132 -4.19 11.93 10.44
C GLU A 132 -2.67 11.80 10.31
N LEU A 133 -2.20 10.93 9.42
CA LEU A 133 -0.77 10.67 9.29
C LEU A 133 -0.05 11.66 8.38
N LEU A 134 -0.73 12.28 7.44
CA LEU A 134 -0.12 13.13 6.42
C LEU A 134 -0.59 14.58 6.44
N GLY A 135 -1.50 14.93 7.34
CA GLY A 135 -2.08 16.27 7.39
C GLY A 135 -1.09 17.39 7.66
N GLY A 136 0.10 17.07 8.18
CA GLY A 136 1.16 18.06 8.36
C GLY A 136 1.93 18.39 7.09
N LYS A 137 1.78 17.59 6.04
CA LYS A 137 2.51 17.73 4.78
C LYS A 137 1.63 18.17 3.61
N SER A 138 0.35 17.86 3.68
CA SER A 138 -0.62 18.19 2.63
C SER A 138 -1.94 18.58 3.26
N SER A 139 -2.76 19.33 2.52
CA SER A 139 -4.06 19.73 3.05
C SER A 139 -4.98 18.52 3.19
N PRO A 140 -5.87 18.53 4.20
CA PRO A 140 -6.84 17.44 4.35
C PRO A 140 -7.69 17.22 3.10
N GLU A 141 -8.10 18.28 2.42
CA GLU A 141 -8.89 18.17 1.19
C GLU A 141 -8.12 17.45 0.08
N ALA A 142 -6.85 17.84 -0.13
CA ALA A 142 -6.03 17.22 -1.16
C ALA A 142 -5.81 15.74 -0.87
N LEU A 143 -5.62 15.38 0.39
CA LEU A 143 -5.44 13.98 0.79
C LEU A 143 -6.71 13.16 0.54
N ARG A 144 -7.86 13.68 0.96
CA ARG A 144 -9.13 13.00 0.74
C ARG A 144 -9.44 12.83 -0.74
N ASP A 145 -9.19 13.87 -1.53
CA ASP A 145 -9.42 13.84 -2.96
C ASP A 145 -8.52 12.80 -3.66
N ALA A 146 -7.25 12.74 -3.27
CA ALA A 146 -6.31 11.78 -3.85
C ALA A 146 -6.74 10.34 -3.56
N VAL A 147 -7.16 10.05 -2.33
CA VAL A 147 -7.66 8.71 -1.98
C VAL A 147 -8.91 8.39 -2.82
N ALA A 148 -9.84 9.34 -2.91
CA ALA A 148 -11.08 9.16 -3.66
C ALA A 148 -10.83 8.94 -5.17
N GLU A 149 -9.87 9.66 -5.74
CA GLU A 149 -9.50 9.50 -7.14
C GLU A 149 -8.94 8.10 -7.41
N GLY A 150 -8.05 7.64 -6.57
CA GLY A 150 -7.50 6.30 -6.70
C GLY A 150 -8.57 5.22 -6.56
N TYR A 151 -9.48 5.40 -5.63
CA TYR A 151 -10.59 4.49 -5.42
C TYR A 151 -11.50 4.43 -6.66
N ALA A 152 -11.85 5.58 -7.20
CA ALA A 152 -12.74 5.67 -8.36
C ALA A 152 -12.11 5.07 -9.62
N CYS A 153 -10.81 5.20 -9.81
CA CYS A 153 -10.14 4.65 -10.98
C CYS A 153 -10.18 3.12 -11.01
N ARG A 154 -10.40 2.48 -9.87
CA ARG A 154 -10.41 1.02 -9.75
C ARG A 154 -11.80 0.43 -9.62
N SER A 155 -12.73 1.20 -9.15
CA SER A 155 -14.11 0.75 -9.05
C SER A 155 -14.86 0.94 -10.39
#